data_ea690a1d9d20c9fb667a0b8201c5dafe
#
_entry.id   ea690a1d9d20c9fb667a0b8201c5dafe
#
_cell.length_a   1.000
_cell.length_b   1.000
_cell.length_c   1.000
_cell.angle_alpha   90.00
_cell.angle_beta   90.00
_cell.angle_gamma   90.00
#
_symmetry.space_group_name_H-M   'P 1'
#
loop_
_entity.id
_entity.type
_entity.pdbx_description
1 polymer ?
#
loop_
_entity_poly.entity_id
_entity_poly.type
_entity_poly.pdbx_seq_one_letter_code
_entity_poly.pdbx_strand_id
1 'polypeptide(L)'
;LFSQTLCAESFPVEYKIKAGYLYNFTKFVTWPEDNSETFNLCILGEDPFGELIDPIEQRSAFGLPIKLLRFDSPNTLKSTKNKPHCHIIFISSSNGSEIKDIISKSTLVIRDINKTLTVSEGDDFAMQGGMVSFVNREGKIKLQINLKKIKQSDLKVSAKLLEVSEIVEGGNSD
;
A
#
# COMPACT_ATOMS: atom_id res chain seq x y z
N LEU A 1 26.52 6.07 -34.88
CA LEU A 1 26.47 6.79 -33.60
C LEU A 1 25.08 6.61 -33.02
N PHE A 2 24.91 5.60 -32.17
CA PHE A 2 23.64 5.34 -31.53
C PHE A 2 23.66 5.93 -30.13
N SER A 3 22.94 7.02 -29.98
CA SER A 3 22.59 7.57 -28.69
C SER A 3 21.43 6.71 -28.14
N GLN A 4 21.74 5.72 -27.35
CA GLN A 4 20.71 4.98 -26.63
C GLN A 4 20.28 5.80 -25.41
N THR A 5 19.09 6.25 -25.47
CA THR A 5 18.41 6.99 -24.41
C THR A 5 18.25 6.10 -23.18
N LEU A 6 18.96 6.42 -22.12
CA LEU A 6 18.91 5.80 -20.79
C LEU A 6 17.60 6.15 -20.03
N CYS A 7 16.43 6.06 -20.65
CA CYS A 7 15.15 6.34 -19.97
C CYS A 7 14.46 5.11 -19.34
N ALA A 8 14.99 3.89 -19.55
CA ALA A 8 14.29 2.66 -19.14
C ALA A 8 14.68 2.14 -17.75
N GLU A 9 15.73 2.70 -17.09
CA GLU A 9 16.27 2.13 -15.83
C GLU A 9 15.69 2.73 -14.55
N SER A 10 14.98 3.88 -14.59
CA SER A 10 14.44 4.53 -13.39
C SER A 10 13.22 3.83 -12.81
N PHE A 11 12.34 3.27 -13.64
CA PHE A 11 11.11 2.60 -13.19
C PHE A 11 11.36 1.32 -12.38
N PRO A 12 12.22 0.38 -12.79
CA PRO A 12 12.52 -0.80 -11.98
C PRO A 12 13.10 -0.46 -10.61
N VAL A 13 13.98 0.54 -10.52
CA VAL A 13 14.59 0.97 -9.26
C VAL A 13 13.53 1.57 -8.32
N GLU A 14 12.66 2.42 -8.82
CA GLU A 14 11.58 3.02 -8.03
C GLU A 14 10.67 1.95 -7.41
N TYR A 15 10.19 1.01 -8.19
CA TYR A 15 9.30 -0.02 -7.69
C TYR A 15 10.01 -1.07 -6.82
N LYS A 16 11.29 -1.27 -7.03
CA LYS A 16 12.10 -2.06 -6.09
C LYS A 16 12.18 -1.40 -4.71
N ILE A 17 12.36 -0.08 -4.67
CA ILE A 17 12.37 0.70 -3.42
C ILE A 17 10.99 0.64 -2.76
N LYS A 18 9.92 0.84 -3.49
CA LYS A 18 8.55 0.76 -2.98
C LYS A 18 8.21 -0.64 -2.46
N ALA A 19 8.63 -1.70 -3.15
CA ALA A 19 8.50 -3.07 -2.66
C ALA A 19 9.23 -3.29 -1.33
N GLY A 20 10.43 -2.72 -1.19
CA GLY A 20 11.18 -2.71 0.06
C GLY A 20 10.43 -2.00 1.19
N TYR A 21 9.79 -0.87 0.91
CA TYR A 21 8.94 -0.17 1.89
C TYR A 21 7.74 -1.02 2.32
N LEU A 22 7.06 -1.66 1.37
CA LEU A 22 5.91 -2.52 1.69
C LEU A 22 6.30 -3.64 2.66
N TYR A 23 7.47 -4.25 2.47
CA TYR A 23 7.99 -5.20 3.44
C TYR A 23 8.35 -4.53 4.77
N ASN A 24 9.00 -3.37 4.75
CA ASN A 24 9.43 -2.69 5.96
C ASN A 24 8.27 -2.21 6.83
N PHE A 25 7.08 -1.99 6.28
CA PHE A 25 5.90 -1.70 7.08
C PHE A 25 5.64 -2.80 8.11
N THR A 26 5.96 -4.05 7.82
CA THR A 26 5.83 -5.15 8.80
C THR A 26 6.70 -4.98 10.05
N LYS A 27 7.71 -4.11 9.98
CA LYS A 27 8.64 -3.82 11.09
C LYS A 27 8.26 -2.58 11.89
N PHE A 28 7.48 -1.68 11.30
CA PHE A 28 7.16 -0.37 11.87
C PHE A 28 5.68 -0.17 12.13
N VAL A 29 4.84 -1.05 11.67
CA VAL A 29 3.40 -1.05 11.89
C VAL A 29 3.02 -2.32 12.64
N THR A 30 2.10 -2.20 13.58
CA THR A 30 1.57 -3.33 14.34
C THR A 30 0.10 -3.51 14.01
N TRP A 31 -0.27 -4.73 13.66
CA TRP A 31 -1.65 -5.17 13.44
C TRP A 31 -2.21 -5.85 14.67
N PRO A 32 -3.52 -5.76 14.92
CA PRO A 32 -4.15 -6.60 15.94
C PRO A 32 -4.06 -8.07 15.53
N GLU A 33 -4.02 -8.95 16.51
CA GLU A 33 -4.06 -10.39 16.26
C GLU A 33 -5.33 -10.77 15.51
N ASP A 34 -5.19 -11.65 14.55
CA ASP A 34 -6.28 -12.29 13.84
C ASP A 34 -5.99 -13.79 13.66
N ASN A 35 -6.94 -14.51 13.12
CA ASN A 35 -6.79 -15.95 12.89
C ASN A 35 -6.19 -16.29 11.51
N SER A 36 -5.46 -15.36 10.91
CA SER A 36 -4.82 -15.58 9.60
C SER A 36 -3.67 -16.55 9.72
N GLU A 37 -3.58 -17.48 8.78
CA GLU A 37 -2.44 -18.40 8.64
C GLU A 37 -1.27 -17.78 7.88
N THR A 38 -1.51 -16.68 7.17
CA THR A 38 -0.54 -15.95 6.37
C THR A 38 -0.67 -14.45 6.60
N PHE A 39 0.46 -13.73 6.49
CA PHE A 39 0.43 -12.28 6.41
C PHE A 39 0.22 -11.87 4.95
N ASN A 40 -0.94 -11.31 4.63
CA ASN A 40 -1.34 -11.08 3.25
C ASN A 40 -1.02 -9.64 2.81
N LEU A 41 -0.21 -9.54 1.77
CA LEU A 41 0.02 -8.31 1.02
C LEU A 41 -0.75 -8.40 -0.28
N CYS A 42 -1.72 -7.50 -0.46
CA CYS A 42 -2.58 -7.47 -1.62
C CYS A 42 -2.20 -6.31 -2.55
N ILE A 43 -2.29 -6.55 -3.85
CA ILE A 43 -2.17 -5.51 -4.88
C ILE A 43 -3.51 -5.45 -5.60
N LEU A 44 -4.11 -4.28 -5.60
CA LEU A 44 -5.41 -4.02 -6.22
C LEU A 44 -5.23 -3.08 -7.42
N GLY A 45 -5.69 -3.52 -8.58
CA GLY A 45 -5.55 -2.83 -9.84
C GLY A 45 -4.37 -3.34 -10.67
N GLU A 46 -3.89 -2.54 -11.60
CA GLU A 46 -2.74 -2.86 -12.42
C GLU A 46 -1.48 -2.95 -11.54
N ASP A 47 -0.80 -4.10 -11.58
CA ASP A 47 0.40 -4.32 -10.77
C ASP A 47 1.62 -3.62 -11.37
N PRO A 48 2.16 -2.58 -10.70
CA PRO A 48 3.36 -1.89 -11.20
C PRO A 48 4.66 -2.58 -10.79
N PHE A 49 4.61 -3.55 -9.89
CA PHE A 49 5.80 -4.21 -9.34
C PHE A 49 6.26 -5.40 -10.18
N GLY A 50 5.32 -6.15 -10.76
CA GLY A 50 5.64 -7.39 -11.45
C GLY A 50 6.46 -8.34 -10.57
N GLU A 51 7.55 -8.86 -11.10
CA GLU A 51 8.44 -9.80 -10.40
C GLU A 51 9.31 -9.14 -9.30
N LEU A 52 9.39 -7.81 -9.28
CA LEU A 52 10.21 -7.10 -8.29
C LEU A 52 9.75 -7.31 -6.85
N ILE A 53 8.47 -7.59 -6.63
CA ILE A 53 7.91 -7.81 -5.31
C ILE A 53 7.87 -9.29 -4.91
N ASP A 54 8.01 -10.22 -5.83
CA ASP A 54 7.89 -11.66 -5.58
C ASP A 54 8.81 -12.17 -4.45
N PRO A 55 10.05 -11.68 -4.28
CA PRO A 55 10.91 -12.12 -3.17
C PRO A 55 10.31 -11.91 -1.77
N ILE A 56 9.27 -11.08 -1.63
CA ILE A 56 8.61 -10.86 -0.33
C ILE A 56 7.96 -12.15 0.20
N GLU A 57 7.52 -13.06 -0.69
CA GLU A 57 6.91 -14.34 -0.30
C GLU A 57 7.88 -15.32 0.34
N GLN A 58 9.19 -15.08 0.26
CA GLN A 58 10.21 -15.85 0.96
C GLN A 58 10.46 -15.36 2.39
N ARG A 59 9.73 -14.33 2.80
CA ARG A 59 9.87 -13.69 4.11
C ARG A 59 8.66 -13.98 4.99
N SER A 60 8.79 -13.65 6.25
CA SER A 60 7.71 -13.74 7.23
C SER A 60 7.48 -12.42 7.94
N ALA A 61 6.30 -12.24 8.48
CA ALA A 61 5.93 -11.13 9.34
C ALA A 61 5.08 -11.66 10.50
N PHE A 62 5.39 -11.26 11.72
CA PHE A 62 4.69 -11.71 12.93
C PHE A 62 4.59 -13.23 13.08
N GLY A 63 5.64 -13.94 12.65
CA GLY A 63 5.66 -15.40 12.67
C GLY A 63 4.86 -16.10 11.58
N LEU A 64 4.23 -15.34 10.68
CA LEU A 64 3.42 -15.85 9.56
C LEU A 64 4.18 -15.72 8.24
N PRO A 65 4.09 -16.70 7.33
CA PRO A 65 4.62 -16.54 5.99
C PRO A 65 3.86 -15.43 5.24
N ILE A 66 4.58 -14.62 4.49
CA ILE A 66 3.96 -13.56 3.68
C ILE A 66 3.39 -14.18 2.41
N LYS A 67 2.16 -13.84 2.09
CA LYS A 67 1.50 -14.23 0.84
C LYS A 67 1.15 -12.99 0.04
N LEU A 68 1.46 -13.04 -1.25
CA LEU A 68 1.16 -11.98 -2.20
C LEU A 68 -0.11 -12.32 -2.98
N LEU A 69 -1.09 -11.44 -2.94
CA LEU A 69 -2.38 -11.61 -3.62
C LEU A 69 -2.60 -10.46 -4.59
N ARG A 70 -2.98 -10.78 -5.82
CA ARG A 70 -3.23 -9.78 -6.87
C ARG A 70 -4.70 -9.83 -7.29
N PHE A 71 -5.32 -8.65 -7.35
CA PHE A 71 -6.72 -8.47 -7.78
C PHE A 71 -6.76 -7.38 -8.84
N ASP A 72 -7.22 -7.71 -10.04
CA ASP A 72 -7.24 -6.78 -11.18
C ASP A 72 -8.17 -5.59 -10.96
N SER A 73 -9.20 -5.77 -10.16
CA SER A 73 -10.20 -4.73 -9.89
C SER A 73 -10.90 -4.94 -8.55
N PRO A 74 -11.58 -3.91 -8.02
CA PRO A 74 -12.45 -4.07 -6.85
C PRO A 74 -13.52 -5.15 -7.04
N ASN A 75 -14.04 -5.31 -8.25
CA ASN A 75 -15.03 -6.34 -8.56
C ASN A 75 -14.46 -7.76 -8.43
N THR A 76 -13.22 -7.97 -8.86
CA THR A 76 -12.52 -9.25 -8.70
C THR A 76 -12.34 -9.57 -7.21
N LEU A 77 -11.93 -8.60 -6.41
CA LEU A 77 -11.82 -8.75 -4.96
C LEU A 77 -13.18 -9.04 -4.32
N LYS A 78 -14.23 -8.33 -4.75
CA LYS A 78 -15.60 -8.52 -4.25
C LYS A 78 -16.14 -9.93 -4.55
N SER A 79 -15.87 -10.46 -5.73
CA SER A 79 -16.38 -11.77 -6.19
C SER A 79 -15.58 -12.96 -5.67
N THR A 80 -14.41 -12.74 -5.07
CA THR A 80 -13.57 -13.81 -4.53
C THR A 80 -14.29 -14.50 -3.36
N LYS A 81 -14.47 -15.80 -3.46
CA LYS A 81 -15.01 -16.62 -2.35
C LYS A 81 -13.99 -16.65 -1.21
N ASN A 82 -14.50 -16.63 0.03
CA ASN A 82 -13.66 -16.63 1.22
C ASN A 82 -12.59 -15.53 1.17
N LYS A 83 -13.03 -14.28 0.96
CA LYS A 83 -12.15 -13.12 0.87
C LYS A 83 -11.06 -13.17 1.92
N PRO A 84 -9.78 -13.21 1.49
CA PRO A 84 -8.69 -13.14 2.44
C PRO A 84 -8.70 -11.77 3.12
N HIS A 85 -8.27 -11.74 4.38
CA HIS A 85 -7.92 -10.48 5.00
C HIS A 85 -6.61 -9.97 4.40
N CYS A 86 -6.59 -8.75 3.88
CA CYS A 86 -5.37 -8.07 3.44
C CYS A 86 -4.80 -7.25 4.59
N HIS A 87 -3.64 -7.60 5.09
CA HIS A 87 -2.95 -6.81 6.13
C HIS A 87 -2.40 -5.51 5.56
N ILE A 88 -1.82 -5.59 4.38
CA ILE A 88 -1.42 -4.44 3.57
C ILE A 88 -2.11 -4.56 2.22
N ILE A 89 -2.68 -3.47 1.74
CA ILE A 89 -3.20 -3.39 0.37
C ILE A 89 -2.58 -2.20 -0.34
N PHE A 90 -1.89 -2.49 -1.44
CA PHE A 90 -1.43 -1.47 -2.36
C PHE A 90 -2.51 -1.27 -3.43
N ILE A 91 -3.00 -0.04 -3.54
CA ILE A 91 -4.03 0.34 -4.49
C ILE A 91 -3.37 1.09 -5.64
N SER A 92 -3.36 0.49 -6.81
CA SER A 92 -2.84 1.13 -8.00
C SER A 92 -3.84 2.17 -8.53
N SER A 93 -3.36 3.38 -8.77
CA SER A 93 -4.15 4.52 -9.23
C SER A 93 -4.12 4.71 -10.75
N SER A 94 -3.89 3.64 -11.52
CA SER A 94 -3.88 3.73 -12.96
C SER A 94 -5.25 4.17 -13.51
N ASN A 95 -5.22 4.98 -14.56
CA ASN A 95 -6.37 5.34 -15.40
C ASN A 95 -7.28 6.50 -14.95
N GLY A 96 -6.75 7.51 -14.24
CA GLY A 96 -7.46 8.79 -14.06
C GLY A 96 -8.78 8.73 -13.29
N SER A 97 -9.05 7.62 -12.60
CA SER A 97 -10.16 7.55 -11.65
C SER A 97 -9.90 8.49 -10.50
N GLU A 98 -10.91 9.21 -10.08
CA GLU A 98 -10.78 10.05 -8.90
C GLU A 98 -10.39 9.22 -7.68
N ILE A 99 -9.39 9.65 -6.96
CA ILE A 99 -8.84 8.93 -5.80
C ILE A 99 -9.91 8.65 -4.75
N LYS A 100 -10.82 9.58 -4.52
CA LYS A 100 -11.97 9.38 -3.61
C LYS A 100 -12.85 8.20 -4.03
N ASP A 101 -13.07 8.05 -5.32
CA ASP A 101 -13.87 6.96 -5.86
C ASP A 101 -13.15 5.60 -5.67
N ILE A 102 -11.85 5.57 -5.91
CA ILE A 102 -11.02 4.39 -5.66
C ILE A 102 -11.03 4.00 -4.18
N ILE A 103 -10.84 4.97 -3.28
CA ILE A 103 -10.87 4.73 -1.83
C ILE A 103 -12.25 4.21 -1.40
N SER A 104 -13.33 4.87 -1.84
CA SER A 104 -14.70 4.47 -1.55
C SER A 104 -15.01 3.05 -1.99
N LYS A 105 -14.72 2.73 -3.24
CA LYS A 105 -14.96 1.39 -3.80
C LYS A 105 -14.11 0.34 -3.10
N SER A 106 -12.85 0.65 -2.82
CA SER A 106 -11.94 -0.27 -2.11
C SER A 106 -12.42 -0.53 -0.68
N THR A 107 -12.84 0.51 0.04
CA THR A 107 -13.36 0.38 1.41
C THR A 107 -14.57 -0.55 1.48
N LEU A 108 -15.44 -0.53 0.47
CA LEU A 108 -16.63 -1.38 0.42
C LEU A 108 -16.32 -2.87 0.17
N VAL A 109 -15.18 -3.18 -0.43
CA VAL A 109 -14.83 -4.55 -0.83
C VAL A 109 -13.75 -5.17 0.03
N ILE A 110 -12.98 -4.38 0.77
CA ILE A 110 -11.93 -4.86 1.67
C ILE A 110 -12.57 -5.41 2.96
N ARG A 111 -12.24 -6.65 3.26
CA ARG A 111 -12.64 -7.26 4.53
C ARG A 111 -11.84 -6.65 5.68
N ASP A 112 -12.53 -6.29 6.76
CA ASP A 112 -11.90 -5.76 7.99
C ASP A 112 -10.98 -4.56 7.71
N ILE A 113 -11.49 -3.57 6.99
CA ILE A 113 -10.72 -2.39 6.56
C ILE A 113 -9.97 -1.69 7.70
N ASN A 114 -10.51 -1.72 8.92
CA ASN A 114 -9.85 -1.13 10.10
C ASN A 114 -8.57 -1.87 10.52
N LYS A 115 -8.36 -3.07 10.00
CA LYS A 115 -7.16 -3.89 10.23
C LYS A 115 -6.26 -3.96 8.99
N THR A 116 -6.49 -3.09 8.02
CA THR A 116 -5.76 -3.07 6.75
C THR A 116 -4.99 -1.77 6.60
N LEU A 117 -3.70 -1.85 6.34
CA LEU A 117 -2.89 -0.69 5.95
C LEU A 117 -3.11 -0.42 4.46
N THR A 118 -3.74 0.69 4.14
CA THR A 118 -3.96 1.11 2.76
C THR A 118 -2.79 1.96 2.27
N VAL A 119 -2.23 1.60 1.14
CA VAL A 119 -1.06 2.23 0.53
C VAL A 119 -1.33 2.54 -0.94
N SER A 120 -0.90 3.68 -1.42
CA SER A 120 -0.94 4.02 -2.85
C SER A 120 0.18 5.00 -3.19
N GLU A 121 0.06 5.67 -4.31
CA GLU A 121 1.02 6.62 -4.85
C GLU A 121 0.39 8.00 -5.03
N GLY A 122 1.23 9.04 -4.96
CA GLY A 122 0.85 10.41 -5.23
C GLY A 122 0.43 11.21 -4.00
N ASP A 123 0.44 12.53 -4.16
CA ASP A 123 0.19 13.49 -3.06
C ASP A 123 -1.27 13.51 -2.57
N ASP A 124 -2.19 12.99 -3.36
CA ASP A 124 -3.61 13.10 -3.05
C ASP A 124 -4.16 11.94 -2.22
N PHE A 125 -3.56 10.76 -2.28
CA PHE A 125 -4.13 9.55 -1.67
C PHE A 125 -4.27 9.67 -0.13
N ALA A 126 -3.20 10.01 0.57
CA ALA A 126 -3.25 10.20 2.02
C ALA A 126 -4.10 11.41 2.43
N MET A 127 -4.07 12.47 1.62
CA MET A 127 -4.90 13.67 1.85
C MET A 127 -6.40 13.38 1.71
N GLN A 128 -6.79 12.43 0.89
CA GLN A 128 -8.19 12.11 0.59
C GLN A 128 -8.74 10.89 1.32
N GLY A 129 -8.02 10.38 2.31
CA GLY A 129 -8.53 9.33 3.20
C GLY A 129 -7.80 8.00 3.15
N GLY A 130 -6.75 7.84 2.31
CA GLY A 130 -5.82 6.72 2.42
C GLY A 130 -4.90 6.86 3.62
N MET A 131 -4.19 5.82 3.99
CA MET A 131 -3.30 5.83 5.15
C MET A 131 -1.88 6.25 4.80
N VAL A 132 -1.30 5.67 3.75
CA VAL A 132 0.09 5.89 3.36
C VAL A 132 0.19 6.13 1.86
N SER A 133 0.92 7.16 1.48
CA SER A 133 1.25 7.43 0.07
C SER A 133 2.76 7.40 -0.15
N PHE A 134 3.18 6.79 -1.23
CA PHE A 134 4.50 7.04 -1.80
C PHE A 134 4.48 8.35 -2.59
N VAL A 135 5.34 9.28 -2.23
CA VAL A 135 5.48 10.57 -2.91
C VAL A 135 6.90 10.77 -3.40
N ASN A 136 7.05 11.52 -4.48
CA ASN A 136 8.36 11.89 -5.00
C ASN A 136 8.73 13.28 -4.46
N ARG A 137 9.90 13.38 -3.85
CA ARG A 137 10.48 14.62 -3.38
C ARG A 137 11.91 14.74 -3.91
N GLU A 138 12.09 15.57 -4.92
CA GLU A 138 13.41 15.80 -5.55
C GLU A 138 14.07 14.49 -6.06
N GLY A 139 13.28 13.63 -6.70
CA GLY A 139 13.73 12.35 -7.23
C GLY A 139 13.85 11.22 -6.19
N LYS A 140 13.49 11.47 -4.93
CA LYS A 140 13.52 10.46 -3.86
C LYS A 140 12.12 10.04 -3.47
N ILE A 141 11.95 8.75 -3.18
CA ILE A 141 10.71 8.21 -2.63
C ILE A 141 10.63 8.55 -1.15
N LYS A 142 9.56 9.25 -0.78
CA LYS A 142 9.20 9.60 0.58
C LYS A 142 7.82 9.03 0.91
N LEU A 143 7.48 9.01 2.19
CA LEU A 143 6.17 8.60 2.66
C LEU A 143 5.37 9.82 3.13
N GLN A 144 4.10 9.86 2.74
CA GLN A 144 3.08 10.65 3.42
C GLN A 144 2.20 9.74 4.26
N ILE A 145 1.95 10.10 5.51
CA ILE A 145 1.12 9.31 6.41
C ILE A 145 -0.03 10.16 6.93
N ASN A 146 -1.25 9.68 6.72
CA ASN A 146 -2.45 10.23 7.34
C ASN A 146 -2.60 9.65 8.75
N LEU A 147 -2.01 10.34 9.72
CA LEU A 147 -2.00 9.87 11.11
C LEU A 147 -3.40 9.79 11.72
N LYS A 148 -4.29 10.73 11.35
CA LYS A 148 -5.69 10.71 11.80
C LYS A 148 -6.39 9.43 11.34
N LYS A 149 -6.21 9.04 10.08
CA LYS A 149 -6.81 7.83 9.52
C LYS A 149 -6.27 6.56 10.20
N ILE A 150 -4.99 6.52 10.49
CA ILE A 150 -4.37 5.40 11.22
C ILE A 150 -4.91 5.32 12.65
N LYS A 151 -5.03 6.44 13.35
CA LYS A 151 -5.59 6.49 14.71
C LYS A 151 -7.06 6.06 14.77
N GLN A 152 -7.81 6.20 13.70
CA GLN A 152 -9.19 5.71 13.57
C GLN A 152 -9.26 4.20 13.28
N SER A 153 -8.14 3.58 12.94
CA SER A 153 -8.02 2.15 12.69
C SER A 153 -7.52 1.40 13.92
N ASP A 154 -7.41 0.09 13.80
CA ASP A 154 -6.83 -0.77 14.84
C ASP A 154 -5.30 -0.93 14.69
N LEU A 155 -4.69 -0.20 13.76
CA LEU A 155 -3.25 -0.24 13.49
C LEU A 155 -2.50 0.75 14.38
N LYS A 156 -1.23 0.42 14.67
CA LYS A 156 -0.30 1.31 15.37
C LYS A 156 0.95 1.48 14.54
N VAL A 157 1.39 2.72 14.39
CA VAL A 157 2.61 3.07 13.66
C VAL A 157 3.68 3.51 14.65
N SER A 158 4.91 3.03 14.44
CA SER A 158 6.04 3.39 15.31
C SER A 158 6.44 4.86 15.12
N ALA A 159 6.94 5.48 16.20
CA ALA A 159 7.47 6.83 16.15
C ALA A 159 8.60 6.99 15.12
N LYS A 160 9.43 5.95 14.95
CA LYS A 160 10.54 5.95 13.98
C LYS A 160 10.06 6.14 12.53
N LEU A 161 8.94 5.51 12.17
CA LEU A 161 8.38 5.68 10.84
C LEU A 161 7.79 7.08 10.66
N LEU A 162 7.14 7.59 11.68
CA LEU A 162 6.55 8.94 11.65
C LEU A 162 7.62 10.03 11.52
N GLU A 163 8.77 9.89 12.20
CA GLU A 163 9.87 10.86 12.16
C GLU A 163 10.45 11.06 10.76
N VAL A 164 10.44 10.03 9.91
CA VAL A 164 10.98 10.08 8.56
C VAL A 164 9.92 10.31 7.48
N SER A 165 8.67 10.53 7.89
CA SER A 165 7.52 10.68 7.00
C SER A 165 6.94 12.08 7.06
N GLU A 166 6.29 12.49 5.98
CA GLU A 166 5.43 13.67 5.97
C GLU A 166 4.09 13.31 6.61
N ILE A 167 3.71 13.99 7.68
CA ILE A 167 2.43 13.76 8.33
C ILE A 167 1.40 14.70 7.71
N VAL A 168 0.31 14.12 7.22
CA VAL A 168 -0.83 14.88 6.70
C VAL A 168 -2.06 14.61 7.54
N GLU A 169 -2.88 15.63 7.72
CA GLU A 169 -4.21 15.52 8.27
C GLU A 169 -5.16 15.52 7.07
N GLY A 170 -5.80 14.39 6.80
CA GLY A 170 -6.77 14.30 5.71
C GLY A 170 -7.83 15.37 5.83
N GLY A 171 -8.23 15.97 4.69
CA GLY A 171 -9.24 17.02 4.65
C GLY A 171 -10.50 16.62 5.39
N ASN A 172 -11.10 17.56 6.10
CA ASN A 172 -12.39 17.38 6.73
C ASN A 172 -13.40 17.01 5.65
N SER A 173 -13.87 15.78 5.69
CA SER A 173 -15.15 15.47 5.09
C SER A 173 -16.21 15.95 6.05
N ASP A 174 -16.63 17.17 5.83
CA ASP A 174 -17.91 17.62 6.35
C ASP A 174 -19.05 16.90 5.61
#